data_bdf0e5f547f049a639aeeefa6fc1f688
#
_entry.id   bdf0e5f547f049a639aeeefa6fc1f688
#
_cell.length_a   1.000
_cell.length_b   1.000
_cell.length_c   1.000
_cell.angle_alpha   90.00
_cell.angle_beta   90.00
_cell.angle_gamma   90.00
#
_symmetry.space_group_name_H-M   'P 1'
#
loop_
_entity.id
_entity.type
_entity.pdbx_description
1 polymer ?
#
loop_
_entity_poly.entity_id
_entity_poly.type
_entity_poly.pdbx_seq_one_letter_code
_entity_poly.pdbx_strand_id
1 'polypeptide(L)'
;MSAPRSIRATVLGWQLGAMLLLGCVAVLAAYTLAVRSFETLRNLELAQIADAVARHGVEPDTDDDEQPGDFLSQVWNANGRLAYASHDPAVPKPKKLGEFDFLYDDRSWHGFARTYGGQTILVAREAGARRELFMRISLPMLTVLAGLATLLTVLLGIRVNRALAPLSSLRAALSARDPSSLTPVPVDDAPRELVPLVGTLNGLLGRVEGLLEGQRRFIADAAHELRTPVTAIRLYAQLAQRADTAADRDSAIANIEASCLRATHLVEQLLALARLDPDNGPGRAPVALELIAREGVIAQSPLAEARGIDLGLGDCDAVSVEGSDAELRMLLNNLIDNAVRYTPAGGQVDVSVHRTATGAVELRVEDSGPGIPEDAHQRVFERFFRLAGAEQPGTGLGLAIVKSIAERHAATVVLENRAEGGLRVRVCWPAAPA
;
A
#
# COMPACT_ATOMS: atom_id res chain seq x y z
N MET A 1 2.64 0.90 23.85
CA MET A 1 2.79 0.39 22.48
C MET A 1 2.45 -1.09 22.49
N SER A 2 1.28 -1.50 21.98
CA SER A 2 0.86 -2.90 21.93
C SER A 2 1.71 -3.63 20.89
N ALA A 3 2.30 -4.77 21.27
CA ALA A 3 3.07 -5.62 20.37
C ALA A 3 2.23 -5.96 19.10
N PRO A 4 2.83 -5.93 17.91
CA PRO A 4 2.12 -6.21 16.66
C PRO A 4 1.56 -7.64 16.72
N ARG A 5 0.23 -7.77 16.68
CA ARG A 5 -0.46 -9.06 16.68
C ARG A 5 -0.09 -9.82 15.41
N SER A 6 0.46 -11.01 15.57
CA SER A 6 0.74 -11.89 14.44
C SER A 6 -0.57 -12.25 13.73
N ILE A 7 -0.66 -11.97 12.42
CA ILE A 7 -1.81 -12.35 11.58
C ILE A 7 -2.11 -13.85 11.72
N ARG A 8 -1.05 -14.69 11.81
CA ARG A 8 -1.16 -16.13 12.05
C ARG A 8 -1.90 -16.44 13.35
N ALA A 9 -1.53 -15.80 14.46
CA ALA A 9 -2.16 -16.02 15.76
C ALA A 9 -3.61 -15.55 15.77
N THR A 10 -3.91 -14.46 15.08
CA THR A 10 -5.29 -13.94 14.99
C THR A 10 -6.18 -14.88 14.16
N VAL A 11 -5.73 -15.33 13.00
CA VAL A 11 -6.49 -16.24 12.13
C VAL A 11 -6.71 -17.59 12.82
N LEU A 12 -5.65 -18.19 13.42
CA LEU A 12 -5.77 -19.43 14.19
C LEU A 12 -6.71 -19.28 15.40
N GLY A 13 -6.64 -18.15 16.10
CA GLY A 13 -7.53 -17.89 17.25
C GLY A 13 -9.02 -17.81 16.84
N TRP A 14 -9.35 -17.10 15.77
CA TRP A 14 -10.72 -17.03 15.24
C TRP A 14 -11.23 -18.39 14.77
N GLN A 15 -10.38 -19.19 14.14
CA GLN A 15 -10.73 -20.52 13.65
C GLN A 15 -10.96 -21.50 14.80
N LEU A 16 -10.11 -21.50 15.83
CA LEU A 16 -10.31 -22.30 17.04
C LEU A 16 -11.61 -21.90 17.74
N GLY A 17 -11.90 -20.61 17.86
CA GLY A 17 -13.15 -20.11 18.42
C GLY A 17 -14.39 -20.58 17.64
N ALA A 18 -14.36 -20.46 16.32
CA ALA A 18 -15.45 -20.91 15.44
C ALA A 18 -15.66 -22.43 15.50
N MET A 19 -14.59 -23.23 15.52
CA MET A 19 -14.67 -24.68 15.65
C MET A 19 -15.21 -25.12 17.01
N LEU A 20 -14.78 -24.50 18.10
CA LEU A 20 -15.31 -24.73 19.43
C LEU A 20 -16.82 -24.44 19.49
N LEU A 21 -17.23 -23.29 18.94
CA LEU A 21 -18.65 -22.93 18.89
C LEU A 21 -19.47 -23.95 18.08
N LEU A 22 -19.00 -24.31 16.89
CA LEU A 22 -19.66 -25.28 16.03
C LEU A 22 -19.74 -26.67 16.70
N GLY A 23 -18.67 -27.10 17.37
CA GLY A 23 -18.61 -28.32 18.13
C GLY A 23 -19.61 -28.33 19.27
N CYS A 24 -19.70 -27.27 20.06
CA CYS A 24 -20.69 -27.12 21.12
C CYS A 24 -22.13 -27.18 20.60
N VAL A 25 -22.40 -26.47 19.49
CA VAL A 25 -23.74 -26.49 18.85
C VAL A 25 -24.08 -27.88 18.33
N ALA A 26 -23.15 -28.59 17.71
CA ALA A 26 -23.36 -29.94 17.19
C ALA A 26 -23.62 -30.94 18.31
N VAL A 27 -22.85 -30.88 19.41
CA VAL A 27 -23.08 -31.75 20.60
C VAL A 27 -24.45 -31.47 21.23
N LEU A 28 -24.81 -30.21 21.39
CA LEU A 28 -26.11 -29.81 21.93
C LEU A 28 -27.26 -30.29 21.05
N ALA A 29 -27.13 -30.10 19.71
CA ALA A 29 -28.15 -30.58 18.76
C ALA A 29 -28.29 -32.10 18.77
N ALA A 30 -27.19 -32.83 18.76
CA ALA A 30 -27.20 -34.30 18.83
C ALA A 30 -27.80 -34.81 20.16
N TYR A 31 -27.46 -34.14 21.28
CA TYR A 31 -28.05 -34.44 22.57
C TYR A 31 -29.56 -34.24 22.56
N THR A 32 -30.05 -33.09 22.10
CA THR A 32 -31.49 -32.80 22.07
C THR A 32 -32.25 -33.76 21.16
N LEU A 33 -31.65 -34.14 20.01
CA LEU A 33 -32.22 -35.11 19.09
C LEU A 33 -32.27 -36.51 19.74
N ALA A 34 -31.18 -36.96 20.35
CA ALA A 34 -31.12 -38.27 21.00
C ALA A 34 -32.14 -38.39 22.14
N VAL A 35 -32.26 -37.35 22.98
CA VAL A 35 -33.24 -37.32 24.08
C VAL A 35 -34.66 -37.41 23.53
N ARG A 36 -35.01 -36.62 22.53
CA ARG A 36 -36.36 -36.66 21.92
C ARG A 36 -36.67 -37.98 21.26
N SER A 37 -35.74 -38.55 20.51
CA SER A 37 -35.91 -39.84 19.87
C SER A 37 -36.10 -40.98 20.90
N PHE A 38 -35.32 -40.93 21.99
CA PHE A 38 -35.41 -41.89 23.05
C PHE A 38 -36.78 -41.81 23.81
N GLU A 39 -37.24 -40.61 24.13
CA GLU A 39 -38.56 -40.40 24.76
C GLU A 39 -39.70 -40.94 23.89
N THR A 40 -39.65 -40.69 22.57
CA THR A 40 -40.65 -41.17 21.63
C THR A 40 -40.68 -42.70 21.54
N LEU A 41 -39.52 -43.35 21.42
CA LEU A 41 -39.43 -44.82 21.35
C LEU A 41 -39.90 -45.47 22.65
N ARG A 42 -39.49 -44.93 23.80
CA ARG A 42 -39.90 -45.44 25.11
C ARG A 42 -41.41 -45.38 25.33
N ASN A 43 -42.03 -44.27 24.92
CA ASN A 43 -43.47 -44.08 25.05
C ASN A 43 -44.26 -45.06 24.16
N LEU A 44 -43.74 -45.34 22.95
CA LEU A 44 -44.31 -46.35 22.06
C LEU A 44 -44.17 -47.76 22.66
N GLU A 45 -43.04 -48.09 23.25
CA GLU A 45 -42.79 -49.39 23.86
C GLU A 45 -43.69 -49.63 25.08
N LEU A 46 -43.81 -48.67 25.99
CA LEU A 46 -44.72 -48.75 27.14
C LEU A 46 -46.19 -48.87 26.76
N ALA A 47 -46.59 -48.14 25.70
CA ALA A 47 -47.95 -48.24 25.17
C ALA A 47 -48.25 -49.62 24.54
N GLN A 48 -47.26 -50.22 23.83
CA GLN A 48 -47.37 -51.55 23.24
C GLN A 48 -47.46 -52.64 24.31
N ILE A 49 -46.62 -52.55 25.38
CA ILE A 49 -46.69 -53.47 26.51
C ILE A 49 -48.02 -53.36 27.23
N ALA A 50 -48.52 -52.15 27.49
CA ALA A 50 -49.80 -51.91 28.09
C ALA A 50 -50.95 -52.52 27.27
N ASP A 51 -50.91 -52.42 25.91
CA ASP A 51 -51.87 -53.03 25.00
C ASP A 51 -51.78 -54.57 24.97
N ALA A 52 -50.57 -55.11 25.04
CA ALA A 52 -50.36 -56.59 25.18
C ALA A 52 -50.93 -57.15 26.44
N VAL A 53 -50.65 -56.53 27.59
CA VAL A 53 -51.20 -56.91 28.91
C VAL A 53 -52.72 -56.77 28.90
N ALA A 54 -53.25 -55.77 28.21
CA ALA A 54 -54.71 -55.58 28.08
C ALA A 54 -55.43 -56.69 27.28
N ARG A 55 -54.80 -57.24 26.25
CA ARG A 55 -55.41 -58.23 25.34
C ARG A 55 -55.26 -59.69 25.83
N HIS A 56 -54.12 -60.04 26.37
CA HIS A 56 -53.82 -61.45 26.70
C HIS A 56 -53.91 -61.76 28.19
N GLY A 57 -54.23 -60.79 29.03
CA GLY A 57 -54.15 -60.94 30.47
C GLY A 57 -52.71 -61.08 30.97
N VAL A 58 -52.52 -61.04 32.28
CA VAL A 58 -51.23 -61.34 32.85
C VAL A 58 -51.22 -62.84 33.14
N GLU A 59 -50.66 -63.67 32.27
CA GLU A 59 -50.27 -65.03 32.69
C GLU A 59 -49.08 -64.89 33.65
N PRO A 60 -49.10 -65.45 34.79
CA PRO A 60 -47.94 -65.52 35.67
C PRO A 60 -46.91 -66.44 35.00
N ASP A 61 -45.93 -65.78 34.34
CA ASP A 61 -44.81 -66.53 33.78
C ASP A 61 -43.99 -67.12 34.91
N THR A 62 -44.01 -68.48 34.99
CA THR A 62 -43.33 -69.28 35.98
C THR A 62 -41.91 -69.64 35.60
N ASP A 63 -41.32 -68.98 34.62
CA ASP A 63 -39.90 -69.14 34.23
C ASP A 63 -39.02 -68.14 35.00
N ASP A 64 -38.32 -68.66 35.98
CA ASP A 64 -37.50 -68.03 37.03
C ASP A 64 -36.17 -67.45 36.53
N ASP A 65 -35.95 -67.20 35.23
CA ASP A 65 -34.62 -66.86 34.71
C ASP A 65 -34.51 -65.49 34.00
N GLU A 66 -35.57 -64.70 33.86
CA GLU A 66 -35.44 -63.32 33.43
C GLU A 66 -35.59 -62.39 34.64
N GLN A 67 -34.51 -61.63 34.88
CA GLN A 67 -34.38 -60.67 35.98
C GLN A 67 -35.61 -59.77 36.12
N PRO A 68 -36.36 -59.79 37.22
CA PRO A 68 -37.51 -58.95 37.43
C PRO A 68 -37.12 -57.56 37.89
N GLY A 69 -36.37 -56.82 37.02
CA GLY A 69 -35.80 -55.56 37.46
C GLY A 69 -36.28 -54.33 36.72
N ASP A 70 -36.66 -54.44 35.45
CA ASP A 70 -36.77 -53.30 34.56
C ASP A 70 -38.20 -52.76 34.39
N PHE A 71 -39.26 -53.57 34.63
CA PHE A 71 -40.64 -53.15 34.39
C PHE A 71 -41.54 -53.37 35.61
N LEU A 72 -42.30 -52.36 35.96
CA LEU A 72 -43.36 -52.46 36.95
C LEU A 72 -44.69 -52.48 36.20
N SER A 73 -45.48 -53.57 36.41
CA SER A 73 -46.80 -53.70 35.82
C SER A 73 -47.85 -53.92 36.90
N GLN A 74 -48.97 -53.22 36.83
CA GLN A 74 -50.09 -53.35 37.78
C GLN A 74 -51.43 -53.21 37.05
N VAL A 75 -52.41 -54.02 37.52
CA VAL A 75 -53.77 -54.03 36.93
C VAL A 75 -54.78 -53.84 38.02
N TRP A 76 -55.71 -52.91 37.89
CA TRP A 76 -56.84 -52.68 38.78
C TRP A 76 -58.14 -53.02 38.02
N ASN A 77 -59.03 -53.71 38.70
CA ASN A 77 -60.38 -54.02 38.20
C ASN A 77 -61.27 -52.77 38.18
N ALA A 78 -62.42 -52.82 37.46
CA ALA A 78 -63.41 -51.77 37.40
C ALA A 78 -63.83 -51.18 38.73
N ASN A 79 -63.83 -52.00 39.77
CA ASN A 79 -64.13 -51.60 41.15
C ASN A 79 -62.98 -50.92 41.88
N GLY A 80 -61.84 -50.66 41.21
CA GLY A 80 -60.65 -50.03 41.80
C GLY A 80 -59.82 -50.92 42.71
N ARG A 81 -60.09 -52.24 42.78
CA ARG A 81 -59.29 -53.21 43.51
C ARG A 81 -58.13 -53.69 42.67
N LEU A 82 -56.93 -53.78 43.29
CA LEU A 82 -55.75 -54.33 42.66
C LEU A 82 -55.97 -55.79 42.30
N ALA A 83 -55.83 -56.14 41.05
CA ALA A 83 -55.97 -57.51 40.54
C ALA A 83 -54.58 -58.16 40.34
N TYR A 84 -53.57 -57.40 39.95
CA TYR A 84 -52.21 -57.90 39.78
C TYR A 84 -51.19 -56.81 40.09
N ALA A 85 -50.05 -57.15 40.64
CA ALA A 85 -48.87 -56.31 40.81
C ALA A 85 -47.62 -57.15 40.65
N SER A 86 -46.66 -56.69 39.82
CA SER A 86 -45.36 -57.31 39.60
C SER A 86 -44.39 -57.05 40.75
N HIS A 87 -44.63 -56.03 41.57
CA HIS A 87 -43.75 -55.58 42.66
C HIS A 87 -44.59 -55.34 43.95
N ASP A 88 -43.97 -55.60 45.10
CA ASP A 88 -44.56 -55.34 46.43
C ASP A 88 -43.61 -54.38 47.20
N PRO A 89 -44.08 -53.28 47.82
CA PRO A 89 -45.47 -52.82 47.87
C PRO A 89 -46.01 -52.27 46.55
N ALA A 90 -47.30 -52.43 46.29
CA ALA A 90 -47.93 -51.93 45.07
C ALA A 90 -48.00 -50.40 45.03
N VAL A 91 -47.82 -49.84 43.86
CA VAL A 91 -47.98 -48.41 43.62
C VAL A 91 -49.46 -48.03 43.71
N PRO A 92 -49.83 -46.88 44.25
CA PRO A 92 -51.24 -46.45 44.34
C PRO A 92 -51.81 -46.26 42.89
N LYS A 93 -53.10 -46.56 42.77
CA LYS A 93 -53.81 -46.40 41.49
C LYS A 93 -53.56 -45.01 40.87
N PRO A 94 -53.09 -44.90 39.63
CA PRO A 94 -52.80 -43.62 39.02
C PRO A 94 -54.05 -42.75 38.86
N LYS A 95 -53.95 -41.48 39.27
CA LYS A 95 -55.05 -40.52 39.15
C LYS A 95 -55.19 -39.93 37.71
N LYS A 96 -54.17 -40.07 36.92
CA LYS A 96 -54.15 -39.62 35.51
C LYS A 96 -53.90 -40.78 34.57
N LEU A 97 -54.60 -40.83 33.47
CA LEU A 97 -54.31 -41.71 32.35
C LEU A 97 -53.28 -41.08 31.40
N GLY A 98 -52.51 -41.90 30.70
CA GLY A 98 -51.41 -41.47 29.87
C GLY A 98 -50.06 -41.56 30.59
N GLU A 99 -49.15 -40.74 30.15
CA GLU A 99 -47.76 -40.72 30.68
C GLU A 99 -47.66 -39.88 31.97
N PHE A 100 -46.90 -40.36 32.93
CA PHE A 100 -46.56 -39.64 34.17
C PHE A 100 -45.33 -40.20 34.84
N ASP A 101 -44.60 -39.32 35.53
CA ASP A 101 -43.46 -39.70 36.35
C ASP A 101 -43.88 -39.80 37.79
N PHE A 102 -43.32 -40.77 38.50
CA PHE A 102 -43.60 -40.98 39.93
C PHE A 102 -42.37 -41.55 40.67
N LEU A 103 -42.33 -41.34 41.96
CA LEU A 103 -41.31 -41.93 42.85
C LEU A 103 -41.82 -43.19 43.46
N TYR A 104 -41.02 -44.24 43.36
CA TYR A 104 -41.31 -45.51 43.99
C TYR A 104 -39.99 -46.14 44.46
N ASP A 105 -39.89 -46.52 45.72
CA ASP A 105 -38.69 -47.08 46.36
C ASP A 105 -37.45 -46.22 46.16
N ASP A 106 -37.58 -44.89 46.42
CA ASP A 106 -36.55 -43.89 46.25
C ASP A 106 -35.98 -43.76 44.80
N ARG A 107 -36.62 -44.40 43.82
CA ARG A 107 -36.25 -44.35 42.41
C ARG A 107 -37.31 -43.63 41.61
N SER A 108 -36.90 -42.90 40.60
CA SER A 108 -37.79 -42.22 39.66
C SER A 108 -38.22 -43.19 38.60
N TRP A 109 -39.53 -43.34 38.44
CA TRP A 109 -40.15 -44.22 37.45
C TRP A 109 -40.96 -43.42 36.47
N HIS A 110 -40.93 -43.84 35.20
CA HIS A 110 -41.77 -43.29 34.15
C HIS A 110 -42.83 -44.32 33.79
N GLY A 111 -44.11 -43.96 34.01
CA GLY A 111 -45.23 -44.83 33.83
C GLY A 111 -46.20 -44.38 32.76
N PHE A 112 -46.86 -45.40 32.16
CA PHE A 112 -47.97 -45.19 31.22
C PHE A 112 -49.18 -45.92 31.75
N ALA A 113 -50.28 -45.21 31.97
CA ALA A 113 -51.50 -45.77 32.43
C ALA A 113 -52.65 -45.70 31.40
N ARG A 114 -53.30 -46.80 31.15
CA ARG A 114 -54.44 -46.86 30.19
C ARG A 114 -55.60 -47.68 30.80
N THR A 115 -56.84 -47.32 30.41
CA THR A 115 -58.02 -48.07 30.73
C THR A 115 -58.47 -48.89 29.53
N TYR A 116 -58.69 -50.24 29.76
CA TYR A 116 -59.20 -51.14 28.72
C TYR A 116 -60.21 -52.09 29.38
N GLY A 117 -61.42 -52.21 28.76
CA GLY A 117 -62.47 -53.08 29.30
C GLY A 117 -62.88 -52.78 30.74
N GLY A 118 -62.76 -51.54 31.23
CA GLY A 118 -63.02 -51.14 32.63
C GLY A 118 -61.89 -51.39 33.59
N GLN A 119 -60.80 -52.03 33.19
CA GLN A 119 -59.59 -52.23 33.97
C GLN A 119 -58.59 -51.13 33.76
N THR A 120 -57.85 -50.69 34.78
CA THR A 120 -56.78 -49.75 34.65
C THR A 120 -55.43 -50.48 34.71
N ILE A 121 -54.60 -50.34 33.65
CA ILE A 121 -53.33 -50.98 33.49
C ILE A 121 -52.27 -49.91 33.64
N LEU A 122 -51.28 -50.09 34.50
CA LEU A 122 -50.07 -49.29 34.65
C LEU A 122 -48.88 -50.15 34.29
N VAL A 123 -48.10 -49.63 33.35
CA VAL A 123 -46.77 -50.16 33.05
C VAL A 123 -45.78 -49.04 33.28
N ALA A 124 -44.70 -49.31 34.03
CA ALA A 124 -43.66 -48.29 34.29
C ALA A 124 -42.27 -48.90 34.21
N ARG A 125 -41.29 -48.03 33.90
CA ARG A 125 -39.88 -48.40 33.85
C ARG A 125 -39.03 -47.38 34.63
N GLU A 126 -37.93 -47.83 35.23
CA GLU A 126 -37.03 -46.97 35.99
C GLU A 126 -36.38 -45.93 35.12
N ALA A 127 -36.40 -44.67 35.57
CA ALA A 127 -35.83 -43.55 34.85
C ALA A 127 -34.25 -43.49 34.89
N GLY A 128 -33.63 -44.32 35.71
CA GLY A 128 -32.17 -44.37 35.95
C GLY A 128 -31.33 -44.74 34.72
N ALA A 129 -31.86 -45.51 33.79
CA ALA A 129 -31.19 -45.91 32.54
C ALA A 129 -30.79 -44.73 31.63
N ARG A 130 -31.39 -43.54 31.85
CA ARG A 130 -31.13 -42.32 31.05
C ARG A 130 -29.69 -41.80 31.15
N ARG A 131 -29.07 -41.86 32.34
CA ARG A 131 -27.73 -41.36 32.57
C ARG A 131 -26.66 -42.28 31.97
N GLU A 132 -26.86 -43.56 32.03
CA GLU A 132 -25.90 -44.54 31.49
C GLU A 132 -25.91 -44.54 29.96
N LEU A 133 -27.08 -44.49 29.32
CA LEU A 133 -27.24 -44.38 27.90
C LEU A 133 -26.64 -43.06 27.36
N PHE A 134 -26.84 -41.96 28.10
CA PHE A 134 -26.24 -40.67 27.75
C PHE A 134 -24.71 -40.77 27.74
N MET A 135 -24.11 -41.38 28.76
CA MET A 135 -22.65 -41.54 28.83
C MET A 135 -22.11 -42.46 27.70
N ARG A 136 -22.83 -43.52 27.38
CA ARG A 136 -22.43 -44.45 26.31
C ARG A 136 -22.49 -43.85 24.90
N ILE A 137 -23.39 -42.90 24.62
CA ILE A 137 -23.55 -42.29 23.31
C ILE A 137 -22.74 -40.98 23.19
N SER A 138 -22.77 -40.15 24.21
CA SER A 138 -22.15 -38.81 24.13
C SER A 138 -20.63 -38.84 24.20
N LEU A 139 -20.04 -39.75 24.98
CA LEU A 139 -18.58 -39.80 25.13
C LEU A 139 -17.86 -40.22 23.86
N PRO A 140 -18.23 -41.26 23.10
CA PRO A 140 -17.60 -41.58 21.83
C PRO A 140 -17.87 -40.50 20.77
N MET A 141 -19.05 -39.89 20.77
CA MET A 141 -19.33 -38.79 19.85
C MET A 141 -18.44 -37.56 20.10
N LEU A 142 -18.21 -37.22 21.36
CA LEU A 142 -17.31 -36.12 21.76
C LEU A 142 -15.85 -36.40 21.38
N THR A 143 -15.39 -37.66 21.52
CA THR A 143 -14.03 -38.05 21.10
C THR A 143 -13.83 -37.97 19.59
N VAL A 144 -14.81 -38.38 18.79
CA VAL A 144 -14.77 -38.27 17.33
C VAL A 144 -14.76 -36.78 16.89
N LEU A 145 -15.62 -35.96 17.50
CA LEU A 145 -15.65 -34.52 17.22
C LEU A 145 -14.33 -33.84 17.58
N ALA A 146 -13.78 -34.15 18.76
CA ALA A 146 -12.50 -33.61 19.19
C ALA A 146 -11.35 -34.04 18.26
N GLY A 147 -11.33 -35.30 17.83
CA GLY A 147 -10.38 -35.80 16.84
C GLY A 147 -10.47 -35.06 15.49
N LEU A 148 -11.69 -34.89 14.98
CA LEU A 148 -11.93 -34.17 13.73
C LEU A 148 -11.52 -32.68 13.85
N ALA A 149 -11.86 -32.02 14.94
CA ALA A 149 -11.48 -30.63 15.22
C ALA A 149 -9.95 -30.48 15.28
N THR A 150 -9.26 -31.41 15.95
CA THR A 150 -7.80 -31.42 16.02
C THR A 150 -7.18 -31.61 14.63
N LEU A 151 -7.67 -32.57 13.86
CA LEU A 151 -7.20 -32.85 12.49
C LEU A 151 -7.37 -31.61 11.59
N LEU A 152 -8.54 -31.00 11.60
CA LEU A 152 -8.82 -29.80 10.82
C LEU A 152 -7.94 -28.62 11.23
N THR A 153 -7.69 -28.43 12.53
CA THR A 153 -6.81 -27.38 13.03
C THR A 153 -5.37 -27.55 12.53
N VAL A 154 -4.86 -28.80 12.58
CA VAL A 154 -3.51 -29.12 12.09
C VAL A 154 -3.40 -28.90 10.59
N LEU A 155 -4.35 -29.44 9.81
CA LEU A 155 -4.36 -29.28 8.35
C LEU A 155 -4.41 -27.81 7.94
N LEU A 156 -5.24 -27.03 8.61
CA LEU A 156 -5.39 -25.61 8.32
C LEU A 156 -4.15 -24.81 8.74
N GLY A 157 -3.53 -25.14 9.88
CA GLY A 157 -2.25 -24.57 10.30
C GLY A 157 -1.14 -24.79 9.26
N ILE A 158 -1.06 -26.01 8.70
CA ILE A 158 -0.11 -26.32 7.61
C ILE A 158 -0.42 -25.48 6.37
N ARG A 159 -1.71 -25.36 5.97
CA ARG A 159 -2.11 -24.56 4.80
C ARG A 159 -1.80 -23.09 4.98
N VAL A 160 -2.14 -22.50 6.13
CA VAL A 160 -1.84 -21.10 6.45
C VAL A 160 -0.33 -20.83 6.46
N ASN A 161 0.46 -21.73 7.06
CA ASN A 161 1.92 -21.60 7.05
C ASN A 161 2.50 -21.64 5.63
N ARG A 162 2.03 -22.55 4.77
CA ARG A 162 2.44 -22.61 3.38
C ARG A 162 2.01 -21.39 2.58
N ALA A 163 0.80 -20.89 2.79
CA ALA A 163 0.30 -19.69 2.11
C ALA A 163 1.07 -18.42 2.49
N LEU A 164 1.58 -18.33 3.74
CA LEU A 164 2.35 -17.19 4.23
C LEU A 164 3.88 -17.36 4.08
N ALA A 165 4.37 -18.51 3.65
CA ALA A 165 5.79 -18.77 3.43
C ALA A 165 6.43 -17.78 2.43
N PRO A 166 5.80 -17.43 1.28
CA PRO A 166 6.37 -16.47 0.34
C PRO A 166 6.58 -15.07 0.91
N LEU A 167 5.73 -14.63 1.85
CA LEU A 167 5.91 -13.36 2.57
C LEU A 167 7.16 -13.37 3.44
N SER A 168 7.45 -14.50 4.08
CA SER A 168 8.65 -14.65 4.91
C SER A 168 9.92 -14.73 4.06
N SER A 169 9.87 -15.37 2.89
CA SER A 169 11.00 -15.40 1.95
C SER A 169 11.27 -14.02 1.33
N LEU A 170 10.23 -13.29 0.95
CA LEU A 170 10.37 -11.91 0.48
C LEU A 170 11.00 -11.00 1.56
N ARG A 171 10.53 -11.10 2.81
CA ARG A 171 11.13 -10.37 3.94
C ARG A 171 12.60 -10.75 4.13
N ALA A 172 12.94 -12.03 4.09
CA ALA A 172 14.32 -12.50 4.25
C ALA A 172 15.20 -12.01 3.09
N ALA A 173 14.70 -12.07 1.85
CA ALA A 173 15.40 -11.57 0.67
C ALA A 173 15.66 -10.06 0.76
N LEU A 174 14.68 -9.27 1.23
CA LEU A 174 14.85 -7.83 1.43
C LEU A 174 15.80 -7.50 2.61
N SER A 175 15.74 -8.28 3.70
CA SER A 175 16.59 -8.05 4.88
C SER A 175 18.04 -8.49 4.69
N ALA A 176 18.28 -9.47 3.82
CA ALA A 176 19.62 -9.98 3.49
C ALA A 176 20.33 -9.14 2.40
N ARG A 177 19.63 -8.17 1.78
CA ARG A 177 20.20 -7.31 0.76
C ARG A 177 21.15 -6.28 1.39
N ASP A 178 22.21 -6.02 0.66
CA ASP A 178 23.04 -4.83 0.91
C ASP A 178 22.14 -3.58 0.77
N PRO A 179 22.15 -2.64 1.74
CA PRO A 179 21.40 -1.39 1.68
C PRO A 179 21.63 -0.59 0.39
N SER A 180 22.76 -0.78 -0.27
CA SER A 180 23.13 -0.14 -1.53
C SER A 180 22.63 -0.88 -2.79
N SER A 181 22.10 -2.10 -2.66
CA SER A 181 21.65 -2.90 -3.80
C SER A 181 20.22 -2.54 -4.22
N LEU A 182 20.09 -1.94 -5.41
CA LEU A 182 18.82 -1.55 -6.04
C LEU A 182 18.34 -2.56 -7.09
N THR A 183 18.97 -3.76 -7.19
CA THR A 183 18.56 -4.77 -8.17
C THR A 183 17.09 -5.16 -7.99
N PRO A 184 16.32 -5.41 -9.06
CA PRO A 184 14.92 -5.80 -8.96
C PRO A 184 14.72 -7.08 -8.12
N VAL A 185 13.61 -7.15 -7.39
CA VAL A 185 13.20 -8.36 -6.67
C VAL A 185 12.60 -9.32 -7.68
N PRO A 186 13.06 -10.62 -7.74
CA PRO A 186 12.50 -11.58 -8.66
C PRO A 186 11.02 -11.88 -8.35
N VAL A 187 10.21 -12.01 -9.39
CA VAL A 187 8.75 -12.20 -9.31
C VAL A 187 8.34 -13.64 -9.56
N ASP A 188 9.27 -14.47 -10.07
CA ASP A 188 9.00 -15.80 -10.63
C ASP A 188 8.34 -16.77 -9.62
N ASP A 189 8.63 -16.66 -8.33
CA ASP A 189 8.06 -17.48 -7.26
C ASP A 189 7.01 -16.77 -6.39
N ALA A 190 6.58 -15.56 -6.77
CA ALA A 190 5.63 -14.80 -5.97
C ALA A 190 4.18 -15.24 -6.26
N PRO A 191 3.35 -15.46 -5.23
CA PRO A 191 1.91 -15.62 -5.40
C PRO A 191 1.32 -14.45 -6.19
N ARG A 192 0.27 -14.73 -6.97
CA ARG A 192 -0.38 -13.73 -7.83
C ARG A 192 -0.80 -12.47 -7.06
N GLU A 193 -1.15 -12.62 -5.80
CA GLU A 193 -1.53 -11.53 -4.90
C GLU A 193 -0.35 -10.61 -4.53
N LEU A 194 0.87 -11.10 -4.59
CA LEU A 194 2.09 -10.33 -4.28
C LEU A 194 2.75 -9.71 -5.52
N VAL A 195 2.43 -10.17 -6.72
CA VAL A 195 2.99 -9.65 -7.98
C VAL A 195 2.81 -8.13 -8.12
N PRO A 196 1.62 -7.54 -7.85
CA PRO A 196 1.45 -6.09 -7.95
C PRO A 196 2.30 -5.33 -6.94
N LEU A 197 2.45 -5.86 -5.72
CA LEU A 197 3.26 -5.25 -4.67
C LEU A 197 4.75 -5.25 -5.03
N VAL A 198 5.25 -6.41 -5.50
CA VAL A 198 6.65 -6.53 -5.95
C VAL A 198 6.89 -5.64 -7.18
N GLY A 199 5.94 -5.56 -8.10
CA GLY A 199 6.00 -4.66 -9.24
C GLY A 199 6.12 -3.18 -8.83
N THR A 200 5.30 -2.74 -7.88
CA THR A 200 5.38 -1.37 -7.33
C THR A 200 6.71 -1.11 -6.64
N LEU A 201 7.20 -2.07 -5.85
CA LEU A 201 8.51 -1.98 -5.19
C LEU A 201 9.65 -1.87 -6.21
N ASN A 202 9.66 -2.73 -7.24
CA ASN A 202 10.65 -2.67 -8.31
C ASN A 202 10.60 -1.33 -9.07
N GLY A 203 9.41 -0.79 -9.30
CA GLY A 203 9.24 0.55 -9.86
C GLY A 203 9.85 1.64 -9.00
N LEU A 204 9.70 1.57 -7.67
CA LEU A 204 10.33 2.51 -6.74
C LEU A 204 11.85 2.35 -6.73
N LEU A 205 12.37 1.10 -6.70
CA LEU A 205 13.80 0.82 -6.76
C LEU A 205 14.43 1.39 -8.04
N GLY A 206 13.79 1.18 -9.19
CA GLY A 206 14.26 1.74 -10.46
C GLY A 206 14.26 3.28 -10.49
N ARG A 207 13.29 3.95 -9.86
CA ARG A 207 13.30 5.41 -9.71
C ARG A 207 14.46 5.89 -8.84
N VAL A 208 14.70 5.22 -7.69
CA VAL A 208 15.82 5.53 -6.79
C VAL A 208 17.16 5.32 -7.51
N GLU A 209 17.31 4.23 -8.25
CA GLU A 209 18.51 3.96 -9.07
C GLU A 209 18.77 5.07 -10.09
N GLY A 210 17.74 5.46 -10.85
CA GLY A 210 17.85 6.56 -11.81
C GLY A 210 18.23 7.89 -11.15
N LEU A 211 17.68 8.20 -9.95
CA LEU A 211 18.06 9.40 -9.18
C LEU A 211 19.52 9.36 -8.73
N LEU A 212 19.99 8.23 -8.20
CA LEU A 212 21.37 8.06 -7.75
C LEU A 212 22.37 8.11 -8.92
N GLU A 213 22.05 7.51 -10.05
CA GLU A 213 22.87 7.61 -11.25
C GLU A 213 22.92 9.05 -11.79
N GLY A 214 21.78 9.74 -11.78
CA GLY A 214 21.73 11.16 -12.14
C GLY A 214 22.58 12.00 -11.20
N GLN A 215 22.53 11.76 -9.90
CA GLN A 215 23.35 12.43 -8.90
C GLN A 215 24.85 12.15 -9.07
N ARG A 216 25.22 10.87 -9.30
CA ARG A 216 26.63 10.50 -9.54
C ARG A 216 27.19 11.18 -10.78
N ARG A 217 26.43 11.19 -11.89
CA ARG A 217 26.82 11.90 -13.12
C ARG A 217 26.98 13.38 -12.86
N PHE A 218 26.01 14.03 -12.19
CA PHE A 218 26.09 15.44 -11.84
C PHE A 218 27.36 15.78 -11.05
N ILE A 219 27.72 14.97 -10.04
CA ILE A 219 28.95 15.21 -9.24
C ILE A 219 30.21 15.04 -10.09
N ALA A 220 30.25 14.02 -10.96
CA ALA A 220 31.39 13.77 -11.83
C ALA A 220 31.60 14.91 -12.84
N ASP A 221 30.51 15.36 -13.47
CA ASP A 221 30.55 16.46 -14.45
C ASP A 221 30.91 17.80 -13.78
N ALA A 222 30.32 18.09 -12.61
CA ALA A 222 30.67 19.29 -11.83
C ALA A 222 32.14 19.30 -11.43
N ALA A 223 32.69 18.16 -11.01
CA ALA A 223 34.10 18.03 -10.67
C ALA A 223 35.00 18.25 -11.90
N HIS A 224 34.59 17.78 -13.09
CA HIS A 224 35.30 17.97 -14.33
C HIS A 224 35.31 19.45 -14.73
N GLU A 225 34.16 20.11 -14.72
CA GLU A 225 33.98 21.51 -15.09
C GLU A 225 34.67 22.47 -14.09
N LEU A 226 34.78 22.14 -12.82
CA LEU A 226 35.56 22.89 -11.83
C LEU A 226 37.08 22.72 -12.00
N ARG A 227 37.54 21.54 -12.44
CA ARG A 227 38.96 21.26 -12.61
C ARG A 227 39.59 22.18 -13.67
N THR A 228 38.85 22.47 -14.73
CA THR A 228 39.34 23.28 -15.86
C THR A 228 39.72 24.71 -15.46
N PRO A 229 38.84 25.53 -14.82
CA PRO A 229 39.20 26.89 -14.39
C PRO A 229 40.28 26.88 -13.31
N VAL A 230 40.26 25.89 -12.37
CA VAL A 230 41.28 25.76 -11.32
C VAL A 230 42.66 25.47 -11.91
N THR A 231 42.72 24.61 -12.94
CA THR A 231 43.97 24.33 -13.66
C THR A 231 44.46 25.55 -14.40
N ALA A 232 43.57 26.33 -15.03
CA ALA A 232 43.90 27.59 -15.73
C ALA A 232 44.47 28.63 -14.72
N ILE A 233 43.81 28.82 -13.56
CA ILE A 233 44.30 29.71 -12.49
C ILE A 233 45.72 29.33 -12.12
N ARG A 234 45.96 28.01 -11.86
CA ARG A 234 47.30 27.52 -11.48
C ARG A 234 48.34 27.81 -12.56
N LEU A 235 47.99 27.56 -13.83
CA LEU A 235 48.89 27.82 -15.00
C LEU A 235 49.24 29.31 -15.11
N TYR A 236 48.23 30.18 -15.08
CA TYR A 236 48.44 31.63 -15.20
C TYR A 236 49.19 32.20 -13.99
N ALA A 237 49.00 31.63 -12.77
CA ALA A 237 49.80 32.00 -11.59
C ALA A 237 51.27 31.63 -11.77
N GLN A 238 51.60 30.48 -12.37
CA GLN A 238 52.99 30.12 -12.71
C GLN A 238 53.57 31.02 -13.81
N LEU A 239 52.78 31.41 -14.80
CA LEU A 239 53.19 32.33 -15.83
C LEU A 239 53.46 33.73 -15.24
N ALA A 240 52.60 34.23 -14.35
CA ALA A 240 52.79 35.50 -13.68
C ALA A 240 54.10 35.54 -12.83
N GLN A 241 54.42 34.41 -12.18
CA GLN A 241 55.68 34.27 -11.38
C GLN A 241 56.93 34.24 -12.27
N ARG A 242 56.85 33.81 -13.52
CA ARG A 242 57.95 33.65 -14.45
C ARG A 242 58.01 34.79 -15.50
N ALA A 243 57.11 35.75 -15.43
CA ALA A 243 57.02 36.84 -16.41
C ALA A 243 58.22 37.73 -16.35
N ASP A 244 58.87 37.90 -17.48
CA ASP A 244 60.04 38.77 -17.62
C ASP A 244 59.67 40.24 -17.75
N THR A 245 58.40 40.53 -18.24
CA THR A 245 57.90 41.87 -18.37
C THR A 245 56.70 42.17 -17.48
N ALA A 246 56.49 43.45 -17.15
CA ALA A 246 55.28 43.87 -16.42
C ALA A 246 53.99 43.57 -17.22
N ALA A 247 54.02 43.76 -18.55
CA ALA A 247 52.88 43.50 -19.42
C ALA A 247 52.45 42.01 -19.42
N ASP A 248 53.42 41.09 -19.47
CA ASP A 248 53.13 39.65 -19.41
C ASP A 248 52.56 39.26 -18.06
N ARG A 249 53.05 39.86 -16.98
CA ARG A 249 52.53 39.62 -15.60
C ARG A 249 51.12 40.15 -15.48
N ASP A 250 50.83 41.34 -15.93
CA ASP A 250 49.48 41.95 -15.88
C ASP A 250 48.50 41.14 -16.71
N SER A 251 48.89 40.67 -17.91
CA SER A 251 48.10 39.78 -18.73
C SER A 251 47.79 38.44 -18.01
N ALA A 252 48.79 37.85 -17.33
CA ALA A 252 48.59 36.63 -16.59
C ALA A 252 47.62 36.83 -15.40
N ILE A 253 47.74 37.98 -14.70
CA ILE A 253 46.84 38.34 -13.59
C ILE A 253 45.41 38.53 -14.12
N ALA A 254 45.21 39.24 -15.20
CA ALA A 254 43.88 39.40 -15.82
C ALA A 254 43.23 38.04 -16.19
N ASN A 255 44.05 37.11 -16.69
CA ASN A 255 43.57 35.76 -16.99
C ASN A 255 43.23 34.93 -15.72
N ILE A 256 43.93 35.16 -14.59
CA ILE A 256 43.56 34.58 -13.31
C ILE A 256 42.20 35.10 -12.86
N GLU A 257 42.02 36.44 -12.87
CA GLU A 257 40.74 37.08 -12.49
C GLU A 257 39.59 36.56 -13.33
N ALA A 258 39.73 36.50 -14.64
CA ALA A 258 38.73 35.96 -15.56
C ALA A 258 38.42 34.47 -15.25
N SER A 259 39.43 33.69 -14.88
CA SER A 259 39.22 32.27 -14.52
C SER A 259 38.55 32.10 -13.16
N CYS A 260 38.85 32.97 -12.18
CA CYS A 260 38.15 33.02 -10.90
C CYS A 260 36.68 33.38 -11.06
N LEU A 261 36.35 34.39 -11.85
CA LEU A 261 34.99 34.79 -12.16
C LEU A 261 34.21 33.64 -12.79
N ARG A 262 34.79 32.93 -13.78
CA ARG A 262 34.18 31.74 -14.38
C ARG A 262 33.91 30.64 -13.35
N ALA A 263 34.87 30.36 -12.45
CA ALA A 263 34.71 29.37 -11.41
C ALA A 263 33.60 29.75 -10.42
N THR A 264 33.54 31.02 -9.99
CA THR A 264 32.49 31.54 -9.12
C THR A 264 31.10 31.39 -9.75
N HIS A 265 30.95 31.79 -11.02
CA HIS A 265 29.69 31.66 -11.75
C HIS A 265 29.24 30.19 -11.88
N LEU A 266 30.19 29.27 -12.14
CA LEU A 266 29.88 27.84 -12.18
C LEU A 266 29.38 27.33 -10.81
N VAL A 267 30.03 27.71 -9.70
CA VAL A 267 29.62 27.35 -8.35
C VAL A 267 28.21 27.87 -8.04
N GLU A 268 27.93 29.13 -8.41
CA GLU A 268 26.59 29.71 -8.24
C GLU A 268 25.51 28.92 -9.01
N GLN A 269 25.80 28.54 -10.27
CA GLN A 269 24.91 27.72 -11.08
C GLN A 269 24.67 26.32 -10.45
N LEU A 270 25.72 25.68 -9.93
CA LEU A 270 25.62 24.39 -9.23
C LEU A 270 24.80 24.49 -7.94
N LEU A 271 25.02 25.53 -7.14
CA LEU A 271 24.24 25.80 -5.93
C LEU A 271 22.76 26.10 -6.25
N ALA A 272 22.51 26.81 -7.32
CA ALA A 272 21.17 27.08 -7.80
C ALA A 272 20.44 25.78 -8.14
N LEU A 273 21.06 24.91 -8.94
CA LEU A 273 20.50 23.61 -9.29
C LEU A 273 20.28 22.72 -8.08
N ALA A 274 21.18 22.77 -7.06
CA ALA A 274 21.04 22.00 -5.84
C ALA A 274 19.89 22.49 -4.95
N ARG A 275 19.55 23.80 -5.00
CA ARG A 275 18.43 24.39 -4.24
C ARG A 275 17.08 24.23 -4.93
N LEU A 276 17.06 23.93 -6.22
CA LEU A 276 15.85 23.66 -7.00
C LEU A 276 15.34 22.24 -6.72
N ASP A 277 15.11 21.90 -5.40
CA ASP A 277 14.54 20.63 -4.99
C ASP A 277 13.05 20.57 -5.37
N PRO A 278 12.58 19.52 -6.05
CA PRO A 278 11.19 19.39 -6.45
C PRO A 278 10.17 19.44 -5.30
N ASP A 279 10.59 19.03 -4.09
CA ASP A 279 9.70 18.91 -2.93
C ASP A 279 9.42 20.25 -2.21
N ASN A 280 10.27 21.27 -2.40
CA ASN A 280 10.06 22.61 -1.88
C ASN A 280 9.54 23.51 -3.00
N GLY A 281 8.23 23.63 -3.16
CA GLY A 281 7.63 24.57 -4.12
C GLY A 281 8.17 26.00 -3.92
N PRO A 282 8.23 26.82 -4.99
CA PRO A 282 8.62 28.21 -4.87
C PRO A 282 7.70 28.93 -3.90
N GLY A 283 8.25 29.87 -3.11
CA GLY A 283 7.43 30.79 -2.34
C GLY A 283 6.45 31.47 -3.30
N ARG A 284 5.16 31.18 -3.17
CA ARG A 284 4.15 31.69 -4.10
C ARG A 284 3.83 33.14 -3.78
N ALA A 285 4.36 34.03 -4.56
CA ALA A 285 4.02 35.43 -4.55
C ALA A 285 3.78 35.91 -6.00
N PRO A 286 2.91 36.87 -6.23
CA PRO A 286 2.73 37.46 -7.55
C PRO A 286 3.99 38.24 -7.93
N VAL A 287 4.63 37.85 -9.03
CA VAL A 287 5.86 38.44 -9.55
C VAL A 287 5.58 39.09 -10.88
N ALA A 288 5.88 40.40 -11.00
CA ALA A 288 5.71 41.18 -12.23
C ALA A 288 6.82 40.86 -13.21
N LEU A 289 6.50 40.12 -14.29
CA LEU A 289 7.50 39.70 -15.28
C LEU A 289 8.08 40.85 -16.09
N GLU A 290 7.33 41.91 -16.35
CA GLU A 290 7.83 43.11 -17.06
C GLU A 290 8.97 43.77 -16.29
N LEU A 291 8.90 43.83 -14.94
CA LEU A 291 9.95 44.41 -14.10
C LEU A 291 11.21 43.54 -14.16
N ILE A 292 11.05 42.23 -14.07
CA ILE A 292 12.17 41.28 -14.20
C ILE A 292 12.81 41.39 -15.59
N ALA A 293 12.01 41.50 -16.64
CA ALA A 293 12.51 41.65 -18.01
C ALA A 293 13.35 42.94 -18.17
N ARG A 294 12.83 44.05 -17.69
CA ARG A 294 13.51 45.37 -17.72
C ARG A 294 14.84 45.33 -16.93
N GLU A 295 14.80 44.82 -15.70
CA GLU A 295 16.01 44.75 -14.87
C GLU A 295 17.03 43.76 -15.41
N GLY A 296 16.60 42.64 -16.01
CA GLY A 296 17.47 41.66 -16.65
C GLY A 296 18.20 42.25 -17.86
N VAL A 297 17.49 43.02 -18.73
CA VAL A 297 18.10 43.72 -19.85
C VAL A 297 19.12 44.76 -19.37
N ILE A 298 18.77 45.58 -18.37
CA ILE A 298 19.68 46.59 -17.79
C ILE A 298 20.95 45.91 -17.22
N ALA A 299 20.79 44.81 -16.48
CA ALA A 299 21.91 44.12 -15.85
C ALA A 299 22.87 43.50 -16.88
N GLN A 300 22.35 43.05 -18.03
CA GLN A 300 23.15 42.40 -19.08
C GLN A 300 23.63 43.35 -20.18
N SER A 301 23.15 44.61 -20.24
CA SER A 301 23.55 45.61 -21.24
C SER A 301 25.07 45.83 -21.32
N PRO A 302 25.83 45.92 -20.20
CA PRO A 302 27.29 46.11 -20.30
C PRO A 302 27.98 44.93 -20.99
N LEU A 303 27.49 43.70 -20.80
CA LEU A 303 28.05 42.50 -21.43
C LEU A 303 27.71 42.50 -22.94
N ALA A 304 26.49 42.85 -23.29
CA ALA A 304 26.03 42.93 -24.66
C ALA A 304 26.82 44.01 -25.44
N GLU A 305 26.97 45.23 -24.88
CA GLU A 305 27.76 46.32 -25.43
C GLU A 305 29.24 45.92 -25.68
N ALA A 306 29.85 45.25 -24.69
CA ALA A 306 31.24 44.77 -24.80
C ALA A 306 31.42 43.74 -25.95
N ARG A 307 30.33 43.11 -26.39
CA ARG A 307 30.31 42.16 -27.52
C ARG A 307 29.76 42.74 -28.81
N GLY A 308 29.37 44.01 -28.79
CA GLY A 308 28.78 44.70 -29.96
C GLY A 308 27.40 44.12 -30.34
N ILE A 309 26.61 43.72 -29.35
CA ILE A 309 25.27 43.18 -29.56
C ILE A 309 24.22 44.21 -29.12
N ASP A 310 23.19 44.39 -29.91
CA ASP A 310 22.04 45.22 -29.60
C ASP A 310 21.06 44.41 -28.72
N LEU A 311 21.03 44.73 -27.41
CA LEU A 311 20.13 44.08 -26.44
C LEU A 311 18.97 45.02 -26.12
N GLY A 312 17.77 44.66 -26.55
CA GLY A 312 16.56 45.47 -26.44
C GLY A 312 15.48 44.83 -25.55
N LEU A 313 14.62 45.71 -25.02
CA LEU A 313 13.35 45.33 -24.43
C LEU A 313 12.26 45.62 -25.46
N GLY A 314 11.60 44.56 -25.93
CA GLY A 314 10.45 44.65 -26.83
C GLY A 314 9.15 45.02 -26.10
N ASP A 315 8.03 44.66 -26.70
CA ASP A 315 6.71 44.89 -26.08
C ASP A 315 6.55 44.04 -24.81
N CYS A 316 6.17 44.72 -23.73
CA CYS A 316 5.96 44.07 -22.44
C CYS A 316 4.58 44.43 -21.83
N ASP A 317 3.73 43.45 -21.78
CA ASP A 317 2.45 43.58 -21.05
C ASP A 317 2.69 43.55 -19.54
N ALA A 318 1.92 44.36 -18.81
CA ALA A 318 1.92 44.38 -17.35
C ALA A 318 1.24 43.08 -16.82
N VAL A 319 2.01 42.01 -16.66
CA VAL A 319 1.54 40.69 -16.24
C VAL A 319 2.32 40.16 -15.06
N SER A 320 1.62 39.45 -14.16
CA SER A 320 2.25 38.78 -13.04
C SER A 320 2.00 37.28 -13.10
N VAL A 321 2.96 36.50 -12.61
CA VAL A 321 2.87 35.06 -12.42
C VAL A 321 3.16 34.71 -10.97
N GLU A 322 2.57 33.63 -10.49
CA GLU A 322 2.85 33.12 -9.14
C GLU A 322 4.20 32.40 -9.08
N GLY A 323 5.11 32.89 -8.23
CA GLY A 323 6.43 32.28 -8.15
C GLY A 323 7.41 32.96 -7.22
N SER A 324 8.69 32.58 -7.36
CA SER A 324 9.83 33.17 -6.66
C SER A 324 10.51 34.20 -7.57
N ASP A 325 10.56 35.46 -7.12
CA ASP A 325 11.25 36.55 -7.83
C ASP A 325 12.72 36.18 -8.15
N ALA A 326 13.45 35.63 -7.18
CA ALA A 326 14.85 35.24 -7.36
C ALA A 326 15.03 34.14 -8.42
N GLU A 327 14.13 33.12 -8.43
CA GLU A 327 14.20 32.03 -9.40
C GLU A 327 13.84 32.52 -10.82
N LEU A 328 12.81 33.36 -10.95
CA LEU A 328 12.40 33.90 -12.24
C LEU A 328 13.46 34.87 -12.84
N ARG A 329 14.13 35.69 -12.00
CA ARG A 329 15.30 36.47 -12.39
C ARG A 329 16.44 35.59 -12.89
N MET A 330 16.72 34.51 -12.17
CA MET A 330 17.75 33.55 -12.56
C MET A 330 17.42 32.90 -13.92
N LEU A 331 16.16 32.49 -14.11
CA LEU A 331 15.70 31.95 -15.39
C LEU A 331 15.97 32.91 -16.53
N LEU A 332 15.53 34.17 -16.40
CA LEU A 332 15.69 35.19 -17.42
C LEU A 332 17.16 35.51 -17.68
N ASN A 333 17.97 35.71 -16.62
CA ASN A 333 19.39 35.98 -16.77
C ASN A 333 20.13 34.85 -17.51
N ASN A 334 19.78 33.58 -17.30
CA ASN A 334 20.33 32.45 -18.04
C ASN A 334 19.91 32.51 -19.54
N LEU A 335 18.67 32.90 -19.82
CA LEU A 335 18.21 33.06 -21.21
C LEU A 335 18.94 34.21 -21.92
N ILE A 336 19.05 35.38 -21.28
CA ILE A 336 19.75 36.53 -21.87
C ILE A 336 21.24 36.24 -22.03
N ASP A 337 21.91 35.67 -21.02
CA ASP A 337 23.34 35.29 -21.11
C ASP A 337 23.59 34.33 -22.26
N ASN A 338 22.72 33.33 -22.44
CA ASN A 338 22.81 32.43 -23.60
C ASN A 338 22.63 33.16 -24.92
N ALA A 339 21.60 34.00 -25.05
CA ALA A 339 21.34 34.78 -26.26
C ALA A 339 22.54 35.70 -26.62
N VAL A 340 23.02 36.47 -25.64
CA VAL A 340 24.20 37.38 -25.85
C VAL A 340 25.47 36.57 -26.14
N ARG A 341 25.64 35.38 -25.60
CA ARG A 341 26.80 34.54 -25.80
C ARG A 341 26.87 33.94 -27.19
N TYR A 342 25.74 33.50 -27.75
CA TYR A 342 25.70 32.79 -29.03
C TYR A 342 25.38 33.72 -30.23
N THR A 343 24.97 34.96 -29.98
CA THR A 343 24.78 35.95 -31.03
C THR A 343 26.13 36.50 -31.49
N PRO A 344 26.39 36.55 -32.80
CA PRO A 344 27.59 37.19 -33.37
C PRO A 344 27.59 38.71 -33.10
N ALA A 345 28.78 39.33 -33.15
CA ALA A 345 28.90 40.77 -33.06
C ALA A 345 28.11 41.48 -34.18
N GLY A 346 27.38 42.52 -33.84
CA GLY A 346 26.44 43.22 -34.73
C GLY A 346 25.06 42.59 -34.77
N GLY A 347 24.83 41.51 -34.02
CA GLY A 347 23.51 40.88 -33.91
C GLY A 347 22.61 41.53 -32.86
N GLN A 348 21.39 41.02 -32.74
CA GLN A 348 20.33 41.55 -31.89
C GLN A 348 19.78 40.49 -30.96
N VAL A 349 19.42 40.92 -29.74
CA VAL A 349 18.72 40.12 -28.74
C VAL A 349 17.55 40.92 -28.20
N ASP A 350 16.33 40.37 -28.31
CA ASP A 350 15.09 41.00 -27.82
C ASP A 350 14.44 40.20 -26.71
N VAL A 351 14.03 40.90 -25.66
CA VAL A 351 13.27 40.32 -24.54
C VAL A 351 11.88 40.93 -24.55
N SER A 352 10.85 40.09 -24.53
CA SER A 352 9.45 40.54 -24.50
C SER A 352 8.57 39.70 -23.57
N VAL A 353 7.47 40.30 -23.12
CA VAL A 353 6.50 39.64 -22.23
C VAL A 353 5.09 39.89 -22.77
N HIS A 354 4.37 38.83 -23.05
CA HIS A 354 3.04 38.93 -23.66
C HIS A 354 1.99 38.15 -22.92
N ARG A 355 0.76 38.65 -22.91
CA ARG A 355 -0.44 37.87 -22.56
C ARG A 355 -1.07 37.37 -23.84
N THR A 356 -1.17 36.07 -24.02
CA THR A 356 -1.82 35.48 -25.17
C THR A 356 -3.34 35.70 -25.17
N ALA A 357 -4.00 35.54 -26.30
CA ALA A 357 -5.46 35.62 -26.40
C ALA A 357 -6.19 34.60 -25.55
N THR A 358 -5.53 33.47 -25.17
CA THR A 358 -6.03 32.43 -24.28
C THR A 358 -5.83 32.77 -22.80
N GLY A 359 -5.24 33.92 -22.45
CA GLY A 359 -4.94 34.34 -21.09
C GLY A 359 -3.64 33.74 -20.51
N ALA A 360 -2.93 32.93 -21.26
CA ALA A 360 -1.62 32.43 -20.87
C ALA A 360 -0.57 33.57 -20.93
N VAL A 361 0.47 33.47 -20.10
CA VAL A 361 1.57 34.44 -20.06
C VAL A 361 2.78 33.82 -20.73
N GLU A 362 3.45 34.61 -21.58
CA GLU A 362 4.64 34.19 -22.32
C GLU A 362 5.78 35.20 -22.11
N LEU A 363 6.92 34.72 -21.60
CA LEU A 363 8.20 35.40 -21.59
C LEU A 363 9.00 34.90 -22.79
N ARG A 364 9.47 35.79 -23.63
CA ARG A 364 10.16 35.47 -24.87
C ARG A 364 11.54 36.13 -24.90
N VAL A 365 12.54 35.35 -25.28
CA VAL A 365 13.89 35.85 -25.62
C VAL A 365 14.19 35.38 -27.03
N GLU A 366 14.47 36.35 -27.90
CA GLU A 366 14.82 36.12 -29.31
C GLU A 366 16.23 36.60 -29.59
N ASP A 367 17.00 35.83 -30.32
CA ASP A 367 18.34 36.20 -30.76
C ASP A 367 18.49 36.04 -32.28
N SER A 368 19.52 36.65 -32.82
CA SER A 368 19.92 36.54 -34.24
C SER A 368 21.15 35.63 -34.43
N GLY A 369 21.35 34.67 -33.51
CA GLY A 369 22.44 33.71 -33.54
C GLY A 369 22.24 32.58 -34.56
N PRO A 370 23.03 31.50 -34.47
CA PRO A 370 22.96 30.38 -35.42
C PRO A 370 21.74 29.46 -35.21
N GLY A 371 20.97 29.62 -34.12
CA GLY A 371 19.91 28.70 -33.76
C GLY A 371 20.44 27.38 -33.17
N ILE A 372 19.54 26.40 -33.00
CA ILE A 372 19.84 25.07 -32.48
C ILE A 372 19.31 24.03 -33.48
N PRO A 373 20.11 23.03 -33.87
CA PRO A 373 19.61 21.92 -34.70
C PRO A 373 18.42 21.20 -34.06
N GLU A 374 17.42 20.81 -34.84
CA GLU A 374 16.17 20.21 -34.34
C GLU A 374 16.41 18.93 -33.55
N ASP A 375 17.39 18.10 -33.93
CA ASP A 375 17.80 16.89 -33.27
C ASP A 375 18.40 17.13 -31.87
N ALA A 376 18.83 18.35 -31.58
CA ALA A 376 19.41 18.77 -30.31
C ALA A 376 18.39 19.45 -29.37
N HIS A 377 17.17 19.83 -29.83
CA HIS A 377 16.20 20.60 -29.05
C HIS A 377 15.83 19.95 -27.70
N GLN A 378 15.79 18.63 -27.62
CA GLN A 378 15.55 17.95 -26.36
C GLN A 378 16.80 17.86 -25.48
N ARG A 379 17.95 17.65 -26.10
CA ARG A 379 19.23 17.44 -25.43
C ARG A 379 19.86 18.69 -24.85
N VAL A 380 19.57 19.87 -25.41
CA VAL A 380 20.12 21.14 -24.89
C VAL A 380 19.64 21.49 -23.48
N PHE A 381 18.61 20.80 -22.96
CA PHE A 381 18.15 20.90 -21.59
C PHE A 381 18.84 19.92 -20.64
N GLU A 382 19.64 18.98 -21.17
CA GLU A 382 20.46 18.10 -20.35
C GLU A 382 21.60 18.87 -19.70
N ARG A 383 21.93 18.54 -18.46
CA ARG A 383 23.03 19.21 -17.74
C ARG A 383 24.35 18.94 -18.41
N PHE A 384 25.19 20.00 -18.55
CA PHE A 384 26.51 19.99 -19.20
C PHE A 384 26.51 19.65 -20.70
N PHE A 385 25.33 19.57 -21.32
CA PHE A 385 25.25 19.35 -22.77
C PHE A 385 25.67 20.59 -23.53
N ARG A 386 26.51 20.39 -24.54
CA ARG A 386 26.98 21.42 -25.48
C ARG A 386 26.94 20.90 -26.91
N LEU A 387 26.56 21.74 -27.83
CA LEU A 387 26.64 21.41 -29.26
C LEU A 387 28.09 21.19 -29.67
N ALA A 388 28.37 20.15 -30.47
CA ALA A 388 29.68 19.88 -31.01
C ALA A 388 30.08 21.03 -31.95
N GLY A 389 31.29 21.60 -31.78
CA GLY A 389 31.77 22.73 -32.59
C GLY A 389 31.41 24.12 -32.04
N ALA A 390 30.71 24.21 -30.89
CA ALA A 390 30.52 25.51 -30.24
C ALA A 390 31.83 26.02 -29.65
N GLU A 391 32.46 26.99 -30.32
CA GLU A 391 33.73 27.62 -29.87
C GLU A 391 33.54 28.52 -28.64
N GLN A 392 32.33 28.94 -28.35
CA GLN A 392 32.00 29.82 -27.24
C GLN A 392 32.14 29.09 -25.88
N PRO A 393 32.87 29.64 -24.90
CA PRO A 393 33.02 29.03 -23.58
C PRO A 393 31.68 29.04 -22.83
N GLY A 394 31.27 27.89 -22.29
CA GLY A 394 30.00 27.77 -21.52
C GLY A 394 29.96 26.49 -20.71
N THR A 395 29.19 26.50 -19.63
CA THR A 395 29.06 25.39 -18.69
C THR A 395 28.07 24.32 -19.13
N GLY A 396 27.17 24.62 -20.08
CA GLY A 396 26.07 23.75 -20.46
C GLY A 396 24.98 23.57 -19.36
N LEU A 397 24.95 24.48 -18.37
CA LEU A 397 23.98 24.44 -17.28
C LEU A 397 22.81 25.41 -17.45
N GLY A 398 22.98 26.47 -18.25
CA GLY A 398 22.00 27.55 -18.33
C GLY A 398 20.61 27.10 -18.74
N LEU A 399 20.46 26.33 -19.82
CA LEU A 399 19.14 25.82 -20.26
C LEU A 399 18.58 24.75 -19.34
N ALA A 400 19.43 23.96 -18.68
CA ALA A 400 18.99 23.02 -17.64
C ALA A 400 18.41 23.73 -16.42
N ILE A 401 19.02 24.88 -16.01
CA ILE A 401 18.47 25.74 -14.94
C ILE A 401 17.11 26.33 -15.37
N VAL A 402 17.04 26.88 -16.61
CA VAL A 402 15.81 27.42 -17.17
C VAL A 402 14.68 26.40 -17.13
N LYS A 403 14.93 25.18 -17.59
CA LYS A 403 13.94 24.08 -17.56
C LYS A 403 13.51 23.74 -16.15
N SER A 404 14.45 23.56 -15.22
CA SER A 404 14.13 23.23 -13.81
C SER A 404 13.29 24.32 -13.15
N ILE A 405 13.61 25.60 -13.38
CA ILE A 405 12.83 26.71 -12.82
C ILE A 405 11.45 26.77 -13.47
N ALA A 406 11.34 26.62 -14.79
CA ALA A 406 10.07 26.65 -15.50
C ALA A 406 9.12 25.54 -14.99
N GLU A 407 9.62 24.30 -14.88
CA GLU A 407 8.85 23.16 -14.34
C GLU A 407 8.34 23.42 -12.90
N ARG A 408 9.16 24.01 -12.03
CA ARG A 408 8.74 24.41 -10.67
C ARG A 408 7.63 25.46 -10.65
N HIS A 409 7.62 26.33 -11.65
CA HIS A 409 6.62 27.40 -11.83
C HIS A 409 5.45 26.98 -12.72
N ALA A 410 5.28 25.66 -12.97
CA ALA A 410 4.26 25.11 -13.86
C ALA A 410 4.27 25.73 -15.28
N ALA A 411 5.45 26.19 -15.72
CA ALA A 411 5.65 26.73 -17.05
C ALA A 411 6.31 25.71 -17.98
N THR A 412 6.11 25.89 -19.28
CA THR A 412 6.76 25.10 -20.34
C THR A 412 7.76 25.93 -21.10
N VAL A 413 8.90 25.35 -21.47
CA VAL A 413 9.92 26.00 -22.30
C VAL A 413 9.85 25.43 -23.69
N VAL A 414 9.74 26.30 -24.68
CA VAL A 414 9.67 25.95 -26.11
C VAL A 414 10.80 26.65 -26.85
N LEU A 415 11.53 25.89 -27.67
CA LEU A 415 12.60 26.39 -28.54
C LEU A 415 12.12 26.36 -29.98
N GLU A 416 12.32 27.46 -30.69
CA GLU A 416 11.98 27.61 -32.12
C GLU A 416 13.11 28.31 -32.85
N ASN A 417 13.60 27.75 -33.96
CA ASN A 417 14.49 28.48 -34.85
C ASN A 417 13.68 29.49 -35.64
N ARG A 418 14.19 30.72 -35.73
CA ARG A 418 13.57 31.81 -36.51
C ARG A 418 13.83 31.61 -38.00
N ALA A 419 12.86 31.94 -38.83
CA ALA A 419 12.97 31.83 -40.28
C ALA A 419 14.09 32.74 -40.85
N GLU A 420 14.35 33.87 -40.19
CA GLU A 420 15.38 34.87 -40.55
C GLU A 420 16.76 34.53 -39.94
N GLY A 421 16.89 33.40 -39.27
CA GLY A 421 18.04 33.00 -38.48
C GLY A 421 17.91 33.41 -37.01
N GLY A 422 18.54 32.63 -36.14
CA GLY A 422 18.47 32.82 -34.69
C GLY A 422 17.54 31.84 -33.98
N LEU A 423 17.48 31.98 -32.65
CA LEU A 423 16.66 31.17 -31.74
C LEU A 423 15.61 32.06 -31.08
N ARG A 424 14.42 31.52 -30.93
CA ARG A 424 13.36 32.02 -30.06
C ARG A 424 13.14 31.07 -28.95
N VAL A 425 13.32 31.51 -27.69
CA VAL A 425 13.00 30.75 -26.49
C VAL A 425 11.75 31.34 -25.85
N ARG A 426 10.73 30.53 -25.69
CA ARG A 426 9.47 30.92 -25.04
C ARG A 426 9.28 30.17 -23.74
N VAL A 427 8.98 30.89 -22.68
CA VAL A 427 8.57 30.32 -21.41
C VAL A 427 7.09 30.65 -21.20
N CYS A 428 6.25 29.64 -21.21
CA CYS A 428 4.79 29.79 -21.24
C CYS A 428 4.18 29.31 -19.94
N TRP A 429 3.47 30.19 -19.22
CA TRP A 429 2.63 29.84 -18.07
C TRP A 429 1.20 29.64 -18.55
N PRO A 430 0.49 28.58 -18.08
CA PRO A 430 -0.92 28.39 -18.39
C PRO A 430 -1.75 29.56 -17.87
N ALA A 431 -2.91 29.78 -18.49
CA ALA A 431 -3.87 30.76 -17.95
C ALA A 431 -4.26 30.33 -16.53
N ALA A 432 -4.33 31.31 -15.60
CA ALA A 432 -4.84 31.03 -14.28
C ALA A 432 -6.26 30.45 -14.40
N PRO A 433 -6.60 29.40 -13.67
CA PRO A 433 -7.98 28.93 -13.62
C PRO A 433 -8.86 30.09 -13.13
N ALA A 434 -9.96 30.33 -13.89
CA ALA A 434 -10.91 31.43 -13.65
C ALA A 434 -11.63 31.26 -12.30
#